data_12b6ce2bebb4eba6cbdb2846af3010a0
#
_entry.id   12b6ce2bebb4eba6cbdb2846af3010a0
#
_cell.length_a   1.000
_cell.length_b   1.000
_cell.length_c   1.000
_cell.angle_alpha   90.00
_cell.angle_beta   90.00
_cell.angle_gamma   90.00
#
_symmetry.space_group_name_H-M   'P 1'
#
loop_
_entity.id
_entity.type
_entity.pdbx_description
1 polymer ?
#
loop_
_entity_poly.entity_id
_entity_poly.type
_entity_poly.pdbx_seq_one_letter_code
_entity_poly.pdbx_strand_id
1 'polypeptide(L)'
;MNRKEQIQALEKDWQENPRWENVKRTYSAEDVVRLRGSVQPECTYARRGAEKLWDLVNGSSKKGYVNCMGAITAGQAMQQAKAGIEAIYLSGWQVAADGNTSVSYTHLTLPTILRV
;
A
#
# COMPACT_ATOMS: atom_id res chain seq x y z
N MET A 1 -4.68 -16.73 17.15
CA MET A 1 -4.03 -17.78 16.31
C MET A 1 -2.72 -18.19 16.93
N ASN A 2 -2.50 -19.47 17.13
CA ASN A 2 -1.19 -19.98 17.56
C ASN A 2 -0.20 -19.95 16.37
N ARG A 3 1.07 -20.20 16.64
CA ARG A 3 2.12 -20.13 15.61
C ARG A 3 1.89 -21.10 14.44
N LYS A 4 1.43 -22.31 14.71
CA LYS A 4 1.15 -23.30 13.68
C LYS A 4 0.00 -22.89 12.77
N GLU A 5 -1.07 -22.34 13.34
CA GLU A 5 -2.20 -21.81 12.59
C GLU A 5 -1.81 -20.64 11.68
N GLN A 6 -0.90 -19.77 12.15
CA GLN A 6 -0.40 -18.68 11.33
C GLN A 6 0.42 -19.16 10.14
N ILE A 7 1.26 -20.18 10.33
CA ILE A 7 2.04 -20.78 9.25
C ILE A 7 1.11 -21.40 8.20
N GLN A 8 0.17 -22.22 8.63
CA GLN A 8 -0.80 -22.87 7.74
C GLN A 8 -1.66 -21.86 6.97
N ALA A 9 -2.10 -20.80 7.63
CA ALA A 9 -2.87 -19.74 6.99
C ALA A 9 -2.06 -19.01 5.91
N LEU A 10 -0.78 -18.76 6.17
CA LEU A 10 0.12 -18.12 5.24
C LEU A 10 0.45 -19.03 4.04
N GLU A 11 0.70 -20.30 4.27
CA GLU A 11 0.92 -21.30 3.21
C GLU A 11 -0.31 -21.41 2.31
N LYS A 12 -1.50 -21.47 2.90
CA LYS A 12 -2.76 -21.52 2.18
C LYS A 12 -2.96 -20.27 1.31
N ASP A 13 -2.75 -19.08 1.88
CA ASP A 13 -2.84 -17.83 1.11
C ASP A 13 -1.87 -17.82 -0.07
N TRP A 14 -0.64 -18.28 0.12
CA TRP A 14 0.35 -18.33 -0.96
C TRP A 14 0.00 -19.32 -2.08
N GLN A 15 -0.72 -20.39 -1.77
CA GLN A 15 -1.10 -21.42 -2.74
C GLN A 15 -2.40 -21.07 -3.48
N GLU A 16 -3.38 -20.52 -2.76
CA GLU A 16 -4.72 -20.33 -3.29
C GLU A 16 -4.97 -18.90 -3.86
N ASN A 17 -4.19 -17.92 -3.43
CA ASN A 17 -4.41 -16.53 -3.83
C ASN A 17 -3.70 -16.23 -5.16
N PRO A 18 -4.44 -15.91 -6.24
CA PRO A 18 -3.88 -15.62 -7.56
C PRO A 18 -2.87 -14.48 -7.56
N ARG A 19 -2.89 -13.63 -6.55
CA ARG A 19 -1.90 -12.56 -6.33
C ARG A 19 -0.47 -13.08 -6.30
N TRP A 20 -0.27 -14.33 -5.89
CA TRP A 20 1.05 -14.92 -5.68
C TRP A 20 1.50 -15.86 -6.80
N GLU A 21 0.70 -16.04 -7.84
CA GLU A 21 0.94 -17.02 -8.91
C GLU A 21 2.35 -16.92 -9.53
N ASN A 22 2.86 -15.70 -9.70
CA ASN A 22 4.17 -15.48 -10.31
C ASN A 22 5.28 -15.17 -9.29
N VAL A 23 5.04 -15.38 -8.00
CA VAL A 23 6.00 -15.08 -6.94
C VAL A 23 6.79 -16.32 -6.56
N LYS A 24 8.09 -16.30 -6.79
CA LYS A 24 9.03 -17.32 -6.31
C LYS A 24 9.65 -16.87 -4.99
N ARG A 25 9.54 -17.71 -3.97
CA ARG A 25 10.09 -17.43 -2.63
C ARG A 25 11.26 -18.37 -2.35
N THR A 26 12.31 -17.82 -1.74
CA THR A 26 13.48 -18.58 -1.25
C THR A 26 13.39 -18.86 0.25
N TYR A 27 12.30 -18.48 0.89
CA TYR A 27 12.03 -18.62 2.33
C TYR A 27 10.67 -19.29 2.57
N SER A 28 10.50 -19.87 3.74
CA SER A 28 9.28 -20.58 4.15
C SER A 28 8.30 -19.67 4.89
N ALA A 29 7.04 -20.11 4.99
CA ALA A 29 6.05 -19.45 5.86
C ALA A 29 6.46 -19.50 7.33
N GLU A 30 7.18 -20.53 7.75
CA GLU A 30 7.74 -20.64 9.09
C GLU A 30 8.77 -19.53 9.36
N ASP A 31 9.66 -19.26 8.40
CA ASP A 31 10.64 -18.17 8.52
C ASP A 31 9.94 -16.81 8.68
N VAL A 32 8.90 -16.55 7.89
CA VAL A 32 8.12 -15.31 7.99
C VAL A 32 7.46 -15.19 9.37
N VAL A 33 6.79 -16.25 9.85
CA VAL A 33 6.14 -16.23 11.16
C VAL A 33 7.13 -16.13 12.30
N ARG A 34 8.32 -16.69 12.13
CA ARG A 34 9.41 -16.59 13.11
C ARG A 34 9.94 -15.16 13.24
N LEU A 35 10.04 -14.44 12.13
CA LEU A 35 10.65 -13.11 12.07
C LEU A 35 9.67 -11.96 12.27
N ARG A 36 8.36 -12.18 12.07
CA ARG A 36 7.36 -11.12 12.26
C ARG A 36 7.22 -10.71 13.72
N GLY A 37 6.81 -9.47 13.95
CA GLY A 37 6.50 -8.97 15.29
C GLY A 37 5.35 -9.73 15.95
N SER A 38 5.28 -9.68 17.28
CA SER A 38 4.21 -10.30 18.06
C SER A 38 2.85 -9.62 17.88
N VAL A 39 2.85 -8.33 17.52
CA VAL A 39 1.65 -7.56 17.20
C VAL A 39 1.58 -7.40 15.69
N GLN A 40 0.42 -7.70 15.11
CA GLN A 40 0.14 -7.50 13.69
C GLN A 40 -0.81 -6.30 13.55
N PRO A 41 -0.27 -5.06 13.41
CA PRO A 41 -1.11 -3.89 13.23
C PRO A 41 -1.83 -3.96 11.89
N GLU A 42 -3.10 -3.61 11.89
CA GLU A 42 -3.88 -3.49 10.67
C GLU A 42 -4.42 -2.07 10.51
N CYS A 43 -4.09 -1.45 9.39
CA CYS A 43 -4.60 -0.15 8.99
C CYS A 43 -5.73 -0.35 7.98
N THR A 44 -6.97 -0.29 8.43
CA THR A 44 -8.16 -0.63 7.63
C THR A 44 -8.26 0.18 6.34
N TYR A 45 -7.99 1.49 6.38
CA TYR A 45 -8.01 2.33 5.18
C TYR A 45 -6.91 1.95 4.20
N ALA A 46 -5.70 1.70 4.67
CA ALA A 46 -4.59 1.28 3.82
C ALA A 46 -4.89 -0.06 3.15
N ARG A 47 -5.46 -1.01 3.88
CA ARG A 47 -5.88 -2.30 3.33
C ARG A 47 -6.94 -2.12 2.24
N ARG A 48 -8.03 -1.41 2.53
CA ARG A 48 -9.11 -1.18 1.55
C ARG A 48 -8.61 -0.45 0.31
N GLY A 49 -7.72 0.53 0.47
CA GLY A 49 -7.10 1.25 -0.63
C GLY A 49 -6.23 0.34 -1.50
N ALA A 50 -5.44 -0.53 -0.88
CA ALA A 50 -4.59 -1.49 -1.58
C ALA A 50 -5.42 -2.55 -2.33
N GLU A 51 -6.47 -3.08 -1.72
CA GLU A 51 -7.41 -4.02 -2.35
C GLU A 51 -8.09 -3.37 -3.57
N LYS A 52 -8.64 -2.17 -3.40
CA LYS A 52 -9.27 -1.43 -4.49
C LYS A 52 -8.31 -1.15 -5.65
N LEU A 53 -7.08 -0.73 -5.36
CA LEU A 53 -6.09 -0.49 -6.41
C LEU A 53 -5.68 -1.80 -7.10
N TRP A 54 -5.53 -2.87 -6.35
CA TRP A 54 -5.26 -4.19 -6.90
C TRP A 54 -6.34 -4.63 -7.91
N ASP A 55 -7.60 -4.48 -7.53
CA ASP A 55 -8.73 -4.84 -8.38
C ASP A 55 -8.77 -3.98 -9.65
N LEU A 56 -8.56 -2.68 -9.52
CA LEU A 56 -8.50 -1.76 -10.66
C LEU A 56 -7.40 -2.14 -11.66
N VAL A 57 -6.22 -2.47 -11.17
CA VAL A 57 -5.06 -2.83 -12.01
C VAL A 57 -5.23 -4.21 -12.64
N ASN A 58 -5.88 -5.15 -11.95
CA ASN A 58 -6.04 -6.53 -12.41
C ASN A 58 -7.35 -6.81 -13.15
N GLY A 59 -8.05 -5.80 -13.62
CA GLY A 59 -9.11 -6.00 -14.60
C GLY A 59 -10.51 -5.55 -14.22
N SER A 60 -10.74 -5.00 -13.04
CA SER A 60 -12.04 -4.40 -12.71
C SER A 60 -12.26 -3.03 -13.37
N SER A 61 -11.21 -2.42 -13.89
CA SER A 61 -11.31 -1.21 -14.67
C SER A 61 -11.88 -1.49 -16.06
N LYS A 62 -13.09 -1.00 -16.32
CA LYS A 62 -13.74 -1.09 -17.64
C LYS A 62 -12.97 -0.37 -18.76
N LYS A 63 -12.03 0.49 -18.39
CA LYS A 63 -11.22 1.29 -19.33
C LYS A 63 -9.94 0.58 -19.76
N GLY A 64 -9.55 -0.52 -19.10
CA GLY A 64 -8.28 -1.20 -19.31
C GLY A 64 -7.05 -0.47 -18.75
N TYR A 65 -7.25 0.62 -18.04
CA TYR A 65 -6.19 1.38 -17.35
C TYR A 65 -6.76 2.10 -16.12
N VAL A 66 -5.88 2.54 -15.23
CA VAL A 66 -6.23 3.30 -14.02
C VAL A 66 -5.75 4.74 -14.20
N ASN A 67 -6.65 5.71 -14.09
CA ASN A 67 -6.30 7.11 -14.08
C ASN A 67 -5.59 7.44 -12.76
N CYS A 68 -4.32 7.79 -12.86
CA CYS A 68 -3.50 8.13 -11.71
C CYS A 68 -2.73 9.42 -11.95
N MET A 69 -2.67 10.29 -10.96
CA MET A 69 -1.86 11.51 -10.98
C MET A 69 -1.18 11.71 -9.63
N GLY A 70 -0.04 12.42 -9.65
CA GLY A 70 0.56 12.94 -8.44
C GLY A 70 -0.17 14.19 -7.94
N ALA A 71 -0.12 14.41 -6.63
CA ALA A 71 -0.59 15.65 -6.01
C ALA A 71 0.51 16.20 -5.10
N ILE A 72 0.76 17.51 -5.18
CA ILE A 72 1.72 18.21 -4.32
C ILE A 72 1.05 18.57 -3.00
N THR A 73 -0.20 19.05 -3.06
CA THR A 73 -0.96 19.51 -1.90
C THR A 73 -2.22 18.68 -1.67
N ALA A 74 -2.73 18.69 -0.45
CA ALA A 74 -4.01 18.07 -0.12
C ALA A 74 -5.17 18.68 -0.93
N GLY A 75 -5.13 20.00 -1.18
CA GLY A 75 -6.11 20.68 -2.01
C GLY A 75 -6.15 20.16 -3.45
N GLN A 76 -4.97 19.93 -4.05
CA GLN A 76 -4.88 19.30 -5.37
C GLN A 76 -5.45 17.88 -5.36
N ALA A 77 -5.11 17.06 -4.37
CA ALA A 77 -5.64 15.71 -4.23
C ALA A 77 -7.18 15.72 -4.16
N MET A 78 -7.76 16.62 -3.38
CA MET A 78 -9.22 16.77 -3.29
C MET A 78 -9.84 17.16 -4.64
N GLN A 79 -9.25 18.09 -5.38
CA GLN A 79 -9.73 18.49 -6.70
C GLN A 79 -9.63 17.35 -7.72
N GLN A 80 -8.52 16.63 -7.71
CA GLN A 80 -8.33 15.44 -8.54
C GLN A 80 -9.37 14.35 -8.24
N ALA A 81 -9.62 14.06 -6.97
CA ALA A 81 -10.64 13.12 -6.56
C ALA A 81 -12.05 13.53 -7.03
N LYS A 82 -12.40 14.82 -6.89
CA LYS A 82 -13.67 15.38 -7.40
C LYS A 82 -13.78 15.30 -8.92
N ALA A 83 -12.66 15.42 -9.63
CA ALA A 83 -12.60 15.27 -11.07
C ALA A 83 -12.65 13.81 -11.57
N GLY A 84 -12.71 12.84 -10.66
CA GLY A 84 -12.84 11.41 -10.99
C GLY A 84 -11.52 10.67 -11.18
N ILE A 85 -10.40 11.17 -10.65
CA ILE A 85 -9.16 10.43 -10.59
C ILE A 85 -9.33 9.21 -9.66
N GLU A 86 -8.90 8.05 -10.14
CA GLU A 86 -9.13 6.76 -9.45
C GLU A 86 -8.03 6.42 -8.44
N ALA A 87 -6.82 6.93 -8.68
CA ALA A 87 -5.68 6.75 -7.78
C ALA A 87 -4.82 8.01 -7.75
N ILE A 88 -4.22 8.30 -6.60
CA ILE A 88 -3.34 9.44 -6.41
C ILE A 88 -1.99 8.92 -5.92
N TYR A 89 -0.92 9.31 -6.63
CA TYR A 89 0.43 9.03 -6.21
C TYR A 89 0.86 10.05 -5.15
N LEU A 90 1.05 9.58 -3.94
CA LEU A 90 1.60 10.40 -2.85
C LEU A 90 3.12 10.39 -2.94
N SER A 91 3.68 11.42 -3.57
CA SER A 91 5.13 11.61 -3.63
C SER A 91 5.62 12.28 -2.35
N GLY A 92 6.38 11.58 -1.55
CA GLY A 92 7.00 12.16 -0.36
C GLY A 92 7.89 13.35 -0.68
N TRP A 93 8.59 13.32 -1.80
CA TRP A 93 9.44 14.43 -2.25
C TRP A 93 8.64 15.68 -2.62
N GLN A 94 7.57 15.53 -3.38
CA GLN A 94 6.70 16.65 -3.78
C GLN A 94 5.98 17.25 -2.57
N VAL A 95 5.42 16.43 -1.70
CA VAL A 95 4.76 16.88 -0.46
C VAL A 95 5.76 17.57 0.47
N ALA A 96 6.98 17.07 0.55
CA ALA A 96 8.04 17.70 1.33
C ALA A 96 8.45 19.07 0.78
N ALA A 97 8.48 19.23 -0.55
CA ALA A 97 8.85 20.50 -1.19
C ALA A 97 7.80 21.61 -1.01
N ASP A 98 6.53 21.27 -0.83
CA ASP A 98 5.43 22.25 -0.75
C ASP A 98 5.52 23.17 0.48
N GLY A 99 6.02 22.70 1.59
CA GLY A 99 6.08 23.47 2.83
C GLY A 99 7.49 23.71 3.39
N ASN A 100 8.54 23.37 2.65
CA ASN A 100 9.90 23.35 3.19
C ASN A 100 10.95 23.85 2.23
N THR A 101 11.93 24.56 2.78
CA THR A 101 13.15 24.95 2.09
C THR A 101 14.15 23.81 1.89
N SER A 102 13.94 22.70 2.57
CA SER A 102 14.76 21.49 2.46
C SER A 102 13.99 20.36 1.79
N VAL A 103 14.47 19.92 0.65
CA VAL A 103 13.89 18.84 -0.16
C VAL A 103 14.34 17.46 0.34
N SER A 104 14.63 17.31 1.63
CA SER A 104 15.06 16.02 2.18
C SER A 104 13.86 15.20 2.63
N TYR A 105 13.59 14.13 1.91
CA TYR A 105 12.57 13.14 2.22
C TYR A 105 12.67 12.60 3.65
N THR A 106 13.88 12.38 4.14
CA THR A 106 14.15 11.81 5.46
C THR A 106 13.76 12.70 6.62
N HIS A 107 13.75 14.02 6.45
CA HIS A 107 13.44 14.95 7.55
C HIS A 107 11.94 15.22 7.74
N LEU A 108 11.11 14.92 6.74
CA LEU A 108 9.74 15.40 6.66
C LEU A 108 8.68 14.33 6.74
N THR A 109 9.01 13.11 6.41
CA THR A 109 8.01 12.07 6.25
C THR A 109 7.74 11.26 7.51
N LEU A 110 8.73 11.07 8.36
CA LEU A 110 8.56 10.25 9.55
C LEU A 110 7.55 10.83 10.56
N PRO A 111 7.56 12.14 10.89
CA PRO A 111 6.55 12.72 11.76
C PRO A 111 5.17 12.91 11.08
N THR A 112 5.13 13.04 9.75
CA THR A 112 3.89 13.31 9.02
C THR A 112 3.09 12.03 8.77
N ILE A 113 3.74 10.93 8.52
CA ILE A 113 3.11 9.61 8.32
C ILE A 113 2.40 9.13 9.61
N LEU A 114 2.83 9.56 10.77
CA LEU A 114 2.23 9.18 12.05
C LEU A 114 0.98 9.98 12.43
N ARG A 115 0.58 10.96 11.62
CA ARG A 115 -0.54 11.87 11.92
C ARG A 115 -1.71 11.81 10.93
N VAL A 116 -1.66 10.91 9.96
CA VAL A 116 -2.76 10.74 8.97
C VAL A 116 -3.59 9.54 9.31
#